data_00c8b11ef59d578c9b6dacf15c6ddc79
#
_entry.id   00c8b11ef59d578c9b6dacf15c6ddc79
#
_cell.length_a   1.000
_cell.length_b   1.000
_cell.length_c   1.000
_cell.angle_alpha   90.00
_cell.angle_beta   90.00
_cell.angle_gamma   90.00
#
_symmetry.space_group_name_H-M   'P 1'
#
loop_
_entity.id
_entity.type
_entity.pdbx_description
1 polymer ?
#
loop_
_entity_poly.entity_id
_entity_poly.type
_entity_poly.pdbx_seq_one_letter_code
_entity_poly.pdbx_strand_id
1 'polypeptide(L)'
;MKLKTEQAKLNSILENRAHRGICVVLEGRDTAGKSSTIREVTHYLNPQKYSVHLSRKPSRSTMKKWLAYWSKRMPAVNQIVFYDRSWYSRAMVQRLNGWCSERQYQNFLAKHKSWEQSQGVHVIKFWLSISEDEQRARIERRKKSPLTYWKFSPNDENALSYYDRMTLLKERVIDSDWHIIDYNDKRQGIYSLLETLNTTLENLE
;
A
#
# COMPACT_ATOMS: atom_id res chain seq x y z
N MET A 1 2.59 -2.15 24.85
CA MET A 1 3.99 -2.58 24.97
C MET A 1 4.49 -3.24 23.68
N LYS A 2 3.87 -4.30 23.18
CA LYS A 2 4.31 -5.02 21.97
C LYS A 2 4.53 -4.15 20.71
N LEU A 3 3.61 -3.22 20.38
CA LEU A 3 3.74 -2.38 19.17
C LEU A 3 4.97 -1.47 19.23
N LYS A 4 5.25 -0.85 20.39
CA LYS A 4 6.45 0.00 20.57
C LYS A 4 7.75 -0.79 20.43
N THR A 5 7.76 -2.06 20.84
CA THR A 5 8.92 -2.94 20.66
C THR A 5 9.20 -3.16 19.18
N GLU A 6 8.15 -3.42 18.37
CA GLU A 6 8.31 -3.59 16.92
C GLU A 6 8.70 -2.28 16.23
N GLN A 7 8.19 -1.14 16.68
CA GLN A 7 8.60 0.18 16.18
C GLN A 7 10.07 0.48 16.46
N ALA A 8 10.55 0.15 17.67
CA ALA A 8 11.96 0.28 18.03
C ALA A 8 12.86 -0.66 17.20
N LYS A 9 12.39 -1.88 16.95
CA LYS A 9 13.09 -2.86 16.11
C LYS A 9 13.23 -2.34 14.68
N LEU A 10 12.15 -1.83 14.06
CA LEU A 10 12.20 -1.23 12.73
C LEU A 10 13.24 -0.09 12.66
N ASN A 11 13.22 0.79 13.65
CA ASN A 11 14.15 1.91 13.72
C ASN A 11 15.60 1.41 13.76
N SER A 12 15.90 0.42 14.61
CA SER A 12 17.21 -0.20 14.71
C SER A 12 17.67 -0.85 13.40
N ILE A 13 16.79 -1.56 12.70
CA ILE A 13 17.11 -2.19 11.42
C ILE A 13 17.51 -1.13 10.40
N LEU A 14 16.72 -0.07 10.26
CA LEU A 14 16.94 0.97 9.24
C LEU A 14 18.15 1.86 9.53
N GLU A 15 18.52 2.03 10.78
CA GLU A 15 19.72 2.81 11.15
C GLU A 15 21.01 2.01 11.02
N ASN A 16 20.98 0.71 11.31
CA ASN A 16 22.20 -0.10 11.46
C ASN A 16 22.54 -0.99 10.25
N ARG A 17 21.66 -1.07 9.27
CA ARG A 17 21.91 -1.89 8.06
C ARG A 17 21.91 -1.04 6.79
N ALA A 18 22.97 -1.20 6.00
CA ALA A 18 22.95 -0.71 4.63
C ALA A 18 22.03 -1.58 3.77
N HIS A 19 21.24 -0.95 2.92
CA HIS A 19 20.33 -1.65 2.02
C HIS A 19 20.16 -0.92 0.70
N ARG A 20 19.83 -1.65 -0.34
CA ARG A 20 19.23 -1.07 -1.54
C ARG A 20 17.95 -0.35 -1.14
N GLY A 21 17.48 0.59 -1.92
CA GLY A 21 16.22 1.27 -1.63
C GLY A 21 15.09 0.27 -1.32
N ILE A 22 14.23 0.57 -0.36
CA ILE A 22 13.12 -0.28 0.07
C ILE A 22 11.79 0.39 -0.26
N CYS A 23 10.95 -0.30 -1.04
CA CYS A 23 9.55 0.05 -1.28
C CYS A 23 8.66 -0.77 -0.36
N VAL A 24 7.89 -0.12 0.51
CA VAL A 24 6.83 -0.77 1.28
C VAL A 24 5.48 -0.39 0.67
N VAL A 25 4.89 -1.31 -0.06
CA VAL A 25 3.63 -1.12 -0.78
C VAL A 25 2.46 -1.53 0.09
N LEU A 26 1.55 -0.60 0.38
CA LEU A 26 0.29 -0.88 1.06
C LEU A 26 -0.88 -0.76 0.09
N GLU A 27 -1.49 -1.88 -0.23
CA GLU A 27 -2.74 -1.95 -0.98
C GLU A 27 -3.86 -2.48 -0.09
N GLY A 28 -5.09 -2.32 -0.52
CA GLY A 28 -6.26 -2.73 0.23
C GLY A 28 -7.47 -1.92 -0.15
N ARG A 29 -8.63 -2.34 0.32
CA ARG A 29 -9.91 -1.68 0.06
C ARG A 29 -9.92 -0.25 0.60
N ASP A 30 -10.87 0.55 0.16
CA ASP A 30 -11.12 1.84 0.80
C ASP A 30 -11.51 1.61 2.28
N THR A 31 -11.07 2.49 3.15
CA THR A 31 -11.18 2.37 4.61
C THR A 31 -10.37 1.25 5.29
N ALA A 32 -9.61 0.40 4.55
CA ALA A 32 -8.80 -0.66 5.16
C ALA A 32 -7.78 -0.17 6.20
N GLY A 33 -7.34 1.09 6.10
CA GLY A 33 -6.47 1.69 7.13
C GLY A 33 -5.05 2.02 6.66
N LYS A 34 -4.75 1.99 5.37
CA LYS A 34 -3.41 2.22 4.79
C LYS A 34 -2.68 3.44 5.35
N SER A 35 -3.25 4.64 5.19
CA SER A 35 -2.63 5.89 5.66
C SER A 35 -2.42 5.93 7.17
N SER A 36 -3.31 5.33 7.96
CA SER A 36 -3.15 5.27 9.41
C SER A 36 -2.09 4.25 9.85
N THR A 37 -1.95 3.18 9.07
CA THR A 37 -0.86 2.21 9.27
C THR A 37 0.49 2.85 9.00
N ILE A 38 0.63 3.54 7.86
CA ILE A 38 1.88 4.25 7.54
C ILE A 38 2.23 5.24 8.66
N ARG A 39 1.28 6.06 9.11
CA ARG A 39 1.51 7.01 10.21
C ARG A 39 1.97 6.31 11.50
N GLU A 40 1.40 5.16 11.84
CA GLU A 40 1.76 4.43 13.04
C GLU A 40 3.13 3.76 12.91
N VAL A 41 3.41 3.16 11.77
CA VAL A 41 4.70 2.52 11.47
C VAL A 41 5.84 3.53 11.46
N THR A 42 5.61 4.71 10.89
CA THR A 42 6.65 5.75 10.75
C THR A 42 6.77 6.68 11.96
N HIS A 43 5.95 6.47 13.00
CA HIS A 43 5.83 7.41 14.14
C HIS A 43 7.17 7.75 14.82
N TYR A 44 8.07 6.80 14.93
CA TYR A 44 9.39 6.98 15.57
C TYR A 44 10.56 6.87 14.60
N LEU A 45 10.31 6.76 13.29
CA LEU A 45 11.39 6.70 12.32
C LEU A 45 12.06 8.06 12.11
N ASN A 46 13.35 8.03 11.86
CA ASN A 46 14.10 9.21 11.45
C ASN A 46 13.55 9.77 10.13
N PRO A 47 13.03 11.02 10.09
CA PRO A 47 12.45 11.60 8.88
C PRO A 47 13.40 11.70 7.69
N GLN A 48 14.71 11.65 7.91
CA GLN A 48 15.71 11.65 6.84
C GLN A 48 15.84 10.29 6.14
N LYS A 49 15.36 9.21 6.76
CA LYS A 49 15.48 7.83 6.26
C LYS A 49 14.27 7.34 5.49
N TYR A 50 13.12 8.01 5.62
CA TYR A 50 11.91 7.57 4.95
C TYR A 50 11.17 8.69 4.23
N SER A 51 10.33 8.29 3.31
CA SER A 51 9.31 9.16 2.72
C SER A 51 8.00 8.41 2.52
N VAL A 52 6.92 9.17 2.33
CA VAL A 52 5.58 8.62 2.11
C VAL A 52 5.02 9.14 0.79
N HIS A 53 4.62 8.21 -0.07
CA HIS A 53 3.94 8.54 -1.31
C HIS A 53 2.44 8.23 -1.18
N LEU A 54 1.62 9.30 -1.17
CA LEU A 54 0.15 9.19 -1.17
C LEU A 54 -0.35 9.26 -2.61
N SER A 55 -0.87 8.14 -3.12
CA SER A 55 -1.42 8.09 -4.47
C SER A 55 -2.78 8.76 -4.55
N ARG A 56 -2.94 9.65 -5.52
CA ARG A 56 -4.20 10.31 -5.88
C ARG A 56 -4.67 9.81 -7.25
N LYS A 57 -5.86 10.23 -7.68
CA LYS A 57 -6.32 9.99 -9.05
C LYS A 57 -5.28 10.60 -10.02
N PRO A 58 -4.66 9.78 -10.89
CA PRO A 58 -3.60 10.26 -11.78
C PRO A 58 -4.16 11.13 -12.90
N SER A 59 -3.34 12.07 -13.40
CA SER A 59 -3.64 12.81 -14.61
C SER A 59 -3.64 11.91 -15.85
N ARG A 60 -4.24 12.38 -16.94
CA ARG A 60 -4.22 11.65 -18.23
C ARG A 60 -2.79 11.40 -18.73
N SER A 61 -1.88 12.35 -18.56
CA SER A 61 -0.47 12.21 -18.93
C SER A 61 0.25 11.15 -18.09
N THR A 62 0.04 11.13 -16.79
CA THR A 62 0.56 10.10 -15.89
C THR A 62 0.04 8.71 -16.27
N MET A 63 -1.25 8.61 -16.60
CA MET A 63 -1.84 7.33 -17.01
C MET A 63 -1.23 6.77 -18.29
N LYS A 64 -0.79 7.61 -19.23
CA LYS A 64 -0.09 7.16 -20.44
C LYS A 64 1.30 6.59 -20.17
N LYS A 65 2.01 7.11 -19.16
CA LYS A 65 3.41 6.75 -18.81
C LYS A 65 3.48 6.13 -17.40
N TRP A 66 2.58 5.19 -17.08
CA TRP A 66 2.33 4.72 -15.72
C TRP A 66 3.57 4.15 -15.02
N LEU A 67 4.23 3.17 -15.58
CA LEU A 67 5.43 2.57 -14.96
C LEU A 67 6.62 3.57 -14.93
N ALA A 68 6.81 4.36 -15.98
CA ALA A 68 7.83 5.41 -15.98
C ALA A 68 7.57 6.52 -14.92
N TYR A 69 6.32 6.80 -14.59
CA TYR A 69 5.98 7.68 -13.47
C TYR A 69 6.46 7.11 -12.14
N TRP A 70 6.31 5.80 -11.94
CA TRP A 70 6.72 5.13 -10.72
C TRP A 70 8.23 4.92 -10.63
N SER A 71 8.92 4.63 -11.75
CA SER A 71 10.40 4.55 -11.76
C SER A 71 11.08 5.80 -11.20
N LYS A 72 10.49 6.98 -11.40
CA LYS A 72 10.99 8.25 -10.86
C LYS A 72 10.74 8.43 -9.35
N ARG A 73 10.10 7.48 -8.70
CA ARG A 73 9.67 7.53 -7.29
C ARG A 73 10.18 6.36 -6.48
N MET A 74 11.13 5.63 -7.04
CA MET A 74 11.82 4.57 -6.31
C MET A 74 12.75 5.18 -5.26
N PRO A 75 12.92 4.52 -4.11
CA PRO A 75 13.85 4.96 -3.09
C PRO A 75 15.30 4.91 -3.56
N ALA A 76 16.10 5.85 -3.07
CA ALA A 76 17.55 5.75 -3.18
C ALA A 76 18.11 4.71 -2.20
N VAL A 77 19.38 4.39 -2.31
CA VAL A 77 20.11 3.54 -1.37
C VAL A 77 19.95 4.08 0.05
N ASN A 78 19.72 3.22 1.01
CA ASN A 78 19.46 3.54 2.43
C ASN A 78 18.21 4.42 2.67
N GLN A 79 17.26 4.42 1.75
CA GLN A 79 15.97 5.07 1.88
C GLN A 79 14.83 4.05 1.85
N ILE A 80 13.81 4.27 2.68
CA ILE A 80 12.56 3.51 2.64
C ILE A 80 11.42 4.42 2.20
N VAL A 81 10.60 3.96 1.25
CA VAL A 81 9.40 4.68 0.81
C VAL A 81 8.15 3.85 1.10
N PHE A 82 7.23 4.42 1.84
CA PHE A 82 5.90 3.84 2.08
C PHE A 82 4.91 4.37 1.06
N TYR A 83 4.25 3.45 0.35
CA TYR A 83 3.28 3.80 -0.68
C TYR A 83 1.85 3.52 -0.17
N ASP A 84 1.06 4.57 0.05
CA ASP A 84 -0.40 4.44 0.21
C ASP A 84 -1.01 4.34 -1.18
N ARG A 85 -1.23 3.12 -1.63
CA ARG A 85 -1.41 2.68 -3.01
C ARG A 85 -0.18 2.91 -3.90
N SER A 86 -0.04 2.08 -4.91
CA SER A 86 1.16 1.99 -5.74
C SER A 86 0.82 1.86 -7.23
N TRP A 87 1.78 1.38 -8.00
CA TRP A 87 1.60 1.01 -9.41
C TRP A 87 0.52 -0.06 -9.59
N TYR A 88 0.27 -0.89 -8.58
CA TYR A 88 -0.80 -1.89 -8.60
C TYR A 88 -2.21 -1.28 -8.68
N SER A 89 -2.37 0.00 -8.35
CA SER A 89 -3.62 0.73 -8.60
C SER A 89 -4.10 0.65 -10.07
N ARG A 90 -3.19 0.42 -11.03
CA ARG A 90 -3.54 0.19 -12.44
C ARG A 90 -4.44 -1.03 -12.60
N ALA A 91 -4.10 -2.13 -11.93
CA ALA A 91 -4.85 -3.37 -12.03
C ALA A 91 -6.11 -3.41 -11.15
N MET A 92 -6.18 -2.57 -10.13
CA MET A 92 -7.27 -2.54 -9.15
C MET A 92 -8.13 -1.29 -9.29
N VAL A 93 -7.79 -0.23 -8.56
CA VAL A 93 -8.61 0.99 -8.46
C VAL A 93 -8.87 1.66 -9.80
N GLN A 94 -7.86 1.74 -10.67
CA GLN A 94 -8.05 2.37 -11.99
C GLN A 94 -8.92 1.52 -12.89
N ARG A 95 -8.77 0.20 -12.86
CA ARG A 95 -9.62 -0.73 -13.60
C ARG A 95 -11.05 -0.69 -13.09
N LEU A 96 -11.23 -0.68 -11.77
CA LEU A 96 -12.53 -0.64 -11.12
C LEU A 96 -13.34 0.60 -11.51
N ASN A 97 -12.67 1.77 -11.51
CA ASN A 97 -13.28 3.07 -11.81
C ASN A 97 -13.25 3.44 -13.30
N GLY A 98 -12.84 2.56 -14.21
CA GLY A 98 -12.79 2.86 -15.63
C GLY A 98 -11.75 3.93 -16.02
N TRP A 99 -10.74 4.20 -15.18
CA TRP A 99 -9.71 5.22 -15.46
C TRP A 99 -8.63 4.73 -16.40
N CYS A 100 -8.52 3.43 -16.63
CA CYS A 100 -7.61 2.86 -17.61
C CYS A 100 -8.37 2.01 -18.63
N SER A 101 -7.87 1.99 -19.87
CA SER A 101 -8.40 1.11 -20.92
C SER A 101 -8.01 -0.35 -20.67
N GLU A 102 -8.72 -1.28 -21.32
CA GLU A 102 -8.38 -2.71 -21.29
C GLU A 102 -6.94 -2.95 -21.73
N ARG A 103 -6.50 -2.31 -22.81
CA ARG A 103 -5.11 -2.39 -23.31
C ARG A 103 -4.08 -1.95 -22.27
N GLN A 104 -4.36 -0.87 -21.52
CA GLN A 104 -3.48 -0.38 -20.46
C GLN A 104 -3.42 -1.35 -19.28
N TYR A 105 -4.54 -1.96 -18.94
CA TYR A 105 -4.64 -2.99 -17.91
C TYR A 105 -3.83 -4.24 -18.28
N GLN A 106 -4.06 -4.81 -19.46
CA GLN A 106 -3.36 -6.00 -19.92
C GLN A 106 -1.84 -5.77 -20.07
N ASN A 107 -1.43 -4.61 -20.61
CA ASN A 107 -0.02 -4.23 -20.66
C ASN A 107 0.63 -4.15 -19.28
N PHE A 108 -0.11 -3.71 -18.27
CA PHE A 108 0.38 -3.68 -16.89
C PHE A 108 0.56 -5.10 -16.35
N LEU A 109 -0.43 -5.96 -16.49
CA LEU A 109 -0.36 -7.36 -16.03
C LEU A 109 0.83 -8.09 -16.67
N ALA A 110 1.09 -7.85 -17.95
CA ALA A 110 2.19 -8.50 -18.67
C ALA A 110 3.59 -7.99 -18.24
N LYS A 111 3.72 -6.77 -17.71
CA LYS A 111 5.02 -6.09 -17.54
C LYS A 111 5.40 -5.77 -16.10
N HIS A 112 4.45 -5.72 -15.17
CA HIS A 112 4.73 -5.17 -13.84
C HIS A 112 5.82 -5.94 -13.07
N LYS A 113 5.85 -7.27 -13.16
CA LYS A 113 6.86 -8.09 -12.44
C LYS A 113 8.28 -7.84 -12.95
N SER A 114 8.48 -7.94 -14.27
CA SER A 114 9.80 -7.67 -14.87
C SER A 114 10.23 -6.22 -14.68
N TRP A 115 9.28 -5.28 -14.70
CA TRP A 115 9.55 -3.89 -14.39
C TRP A 115 9.96 -3.70 -12.92
N GLU A 116 9.28 -4.31 -11.95
CA GLU A 116 9.70 -4.26 -10.53
C GLU A 116 11.13 -4.75 -10.36
N GLN A 117 11.45 -5.90 -10.92
CA GLN A 117 12.80 -6.49 -10.86
C GLN A 117 13.86 -5.56 -11.44
N SER A 118 13.53 -4.83 -12.52
CA SER A 118 14.45 -3.88 -13.16
C SER A 118 14.73 -2.60 -12.36
N GLN A 119 13.98 -2.33 -11.29
CA GLN A 119 14.17 -1.10 -10.51
C GLN A 119 15.37 -1.17 -9.54
N GLY A 120 15.91 -2.34 -9.27
CA GLY A 120 17.08 -2.52 -8.40
C GLY A 120 16.84 -2.19 -6.92
N VAL A 121 15.61 -2.24 -6.47
CA VAL A 121 15.16 -1.98 -5.10
C VAL A 121 14.48 -3.20 -4.51
N HIS A 122 14.39 -3.27 -3.18
CA HIS A 122 13.55 -4.26 -2.52
C HIS A 122 12.09 -3.80 -2.50
N VAL A 123 11.17 -4.68 -2.86
CA VAL A 123 9.71 -4.38 -2.86
C VAL A 123 9.00 -5.33 -1.91
N ILE A 124 8.50 -4.79 -0.80
CA ILE A 124 7.72 -5.53 0.21
C ILE A 124 6.26 -5.12 0.05
N LYS A 125 5.39 -6.09 -0.18
CA LYS A 125 4.00 -5.83 -0.59
C LYS A 125 3.01 -6.33 0.45
N PHE A 126 2.11 -5.45 0.91
CA PHE A 126 1.06 -5.75 1.87
C PHE A 126 -0.33 -5.51 1.28
N TRP A 127 -1.19 -6.50 1.44
CA TRP A 127 -2.63 -6.33 1.25
C TRP A 127 -3.32 -6.27 2.61
N LEU A 128 -3.94 -5.12 2.93
CA LEU A 128 -4.73 -4.94 4.13
C LEU A 128 -6.14 -5.48 3.87
N SER A 129 -6.43 -6.67 4.41
CA SER A 129 -7.68 -7.39 4.18
C SER A 129 -8.71 -7.00 5.22
N ILE A 130 -9.89 -6.56 4.79
CA ILE A 130 -11.08 -6.34 5.63
C ILE A 130 -12.28 -7.01 5.01
N SER A 131 -13.21 -7.48 5.85
CA SER A 131 -14.51 -7.99 5.43
C SER A 131 -15.40 -6.87 4.89
N GLU A 132 -16.45 -7.23 4.17
CA GLU A 132 -17.43 -6.26 3.68
C GLU A 132 -18.13 -5.54 4.83
N ASP A 133 -18.48 -6.27 5.88
CA ASP A 133 -19.15 -5.71 7.06
C ASP A 133 -18.25 -4.69 7.78
N GLU A 134 -16.96 -5.01 7.96
CA GLU A 134 -16.03 -4.06 8.55
C GLU A 134 -15.79 -2.85 7.63
N GLN A 135 -15.73 -3.05 6.30
CA GLN A 135 -15.64 -1.93 5.36
C GLN A 135 -16.86 -1.01 5.48
N ARG A 136 -18.06 -1.57 5.52
CA ARG A 136 -19.34 -0.85 5.71
C ARG A 136 -19.33 -0.05 7.01
N ALA A 137 -18.98 -0.70 8.11
CA ALA A 137 -18.90 -0.07 9.42
C ALA A 137 -17.88 1.10 9.45
N ARG A 138 -16.72 0.95 8.77
CA ARG A 138 -15.71 2.01 8.69
C ARG A 138 -16.13 3.18 7.82
N ILE A 139 -16.84 2.94 6.73
CA ILE A 139 -17.40 3.99 5.88
C ILE A 139 -18.41 4.82 6.70
N GLU A 140 -19.33 4.18 7.40
CA GLU A 140 -20.32 4.88 8.23
C GLU A 140 -19.67 5.67 9.39
N ARG A 141 -18.66 5.10 10.05
CA ARG A 141 -17.88 5.83 11.06
C ARG A 141 -17.17 7.04 10.46
N ARG A 142 -16.61 6.93 9.24
CA ARG A 142 -15.94 8.05 8.55
C ARG A 142 -16.90 9.17 8.23
N LYS A 143 -18.10 8.89 7.72
CA LYS A 143 -19.13 9.89 7.43
C LYS A 143 -19.51 10.71 8.67
N LYS A 144 -19.63 10.06 9.83
CA LYS A 144 -20.07 10.67 11.09
C LYS A 144 -18.94 11.33 11.89
N SER A 145 -17.70 11.07 11.58
CA SER A 145 -16.54 11.54 12.36
C SER A 145 -16.19 12.99 12.05
N PRO A 146 -16.22 13.91 13.04
CA PRO A 146 -15.80 15.30 12.84
C PRO A 146 -14.32 15.43 12.46
N LEU A 147 -13.50 14.39 12.73
CA LEU A 147 -12.08 14.37 12.45
C LEU A 147 -11.74 13.81 11.06
N THR A 148 -12.65 13.05 10.44
CA THR A 148 -12.32 12.30 9.21
C THR A 148 -13.37 12.39 8.12
N TYR A 149 -14.50 13.08 8.31
CA TYR A 149 -15.55 13.24 7.30
C TYR A 149 -15.01 13.81 5.97
N TRP A 150 -14.05 14.71 6.05
CA TRP A 150 -13.40 15.32 4.87
C TRP A 150 -12.62 14.33 4.00
N LYS A 151 -12.36 13.12 4.51
CA LYS A 151 -11.76 12.01 3.74
C LYS A 151 -12.80 11.19 2.98
N PHE A 152 -14.09 11.41 3.27
CA PHE A 152 -15.16 10.73 2.56
C PHE A 152 -15.18 11.19 1.10
N SER A 153 -15.24 10.25 0.19
CA SER A 153 -15.10 10.49 -1.25
C SER A 153 -16.13 9.68 -2.04
N PRO A 154 -16.38 10.01 -3.31
CA PRO A 154 -17.21 9.18 -4.18
C PRO A 154 -16.72 7.73 -4.31
N ASN A 155 -15.42 7.48 -4.12
CA ASN A 155 -14.90 6.11 -4.08
C ASN A 155 -15.39 5.35 -2.83
N ASP A 156 -15.43 6.00 -1.66
CA ASP A 156 -15.97 5.39 -0.45
C ASP A 156 -17.47 5.11 -0.60
N GLU A 157 -18.21 5.99 -1.26
CA GLU A 157 -19.64 5.83 -1.51
C GLU A 157 -19.94 4.59 -2.37
N ASN A 158 -19.14 4.37 -3.39
CA ASN A 158 -19.29 3.24 -4.29
C ASN A 158 -18.54 1.96 -3.84
N ALA A 159 -17.74 2.04 -2.77
CA ALA A 159 -16.82 0.98 -2.39
C ALA A 159 -17.50 -0.37 -2.10
N LEU A 160 -18.68 -0.33 -1.51
CA LEU A 160 -19.45 -1.55 -1.19
C LEU A 160 -20.04 -2.20 -2.45
N SER A 161 -20.54 -1.41 -3.41
CA SER A 161 -21.05 -1.96 -4.68
C SER A 161 -19.95 -2.61 -5.53
N TYR A 162 -18.70 -2.32 -5.22
CA TYR A 162 -17.54 -2.86 -5.92
C TYR A 162 -16.80 -3.95 -5.15
N TYR A 163 -17.35 -4.43 -4.02
CA TYR A 163 -16.64 -5.35 -3.13
C TYR A 163 -16.16 -6.60 -3.86
N ASP A 164 -17.06 -7.34 -4.50
CA ASP A 164 -16.74 -8.57 -5.24
C ASP A 164 -15.84 -8.31 -6.44
N ARG A 165 -16.13 -7.24 -7.18
CA ARG A 165 -15.32 -6.86 -8.34
C ARG A 165 -13.88 -6.52 -7.95
N MET A 166 -13.68 -5.86 -6.80
CA MET A 166 -12.34 -5.61 -6.26
C MET A 166 -11.66 -6.92 -5.86
N THR A 167 -12.39 -7.90 -5.32
CA THR A 167 -11.84 -9.22 -5.01
C THR A 167 -11.29 -9.89 -6.25
N LEU A 168 -12.06 -9.94 -7.33
CA LEU A 168 -11.63 -10.51 -8.62
C LEU A 168 -10.41 -9.81 -9.22
N LEU A 169 -10.34 -8.48 -9.12
CA LEU A 169 -9.19 -7.72 -9.60
C LEU A 169 -7.94 -7.93 -8.74
N LYS A 170 -8.10 -8.04 -7.43
CA LYS A 170 -7.04 -8.36 -6.49
C LYS A 170 -6.40 -9.71 -6.84
N GLU A 171 -7.20 -10.76 -7.06
CA GLU A 171 -6.74 -12.11 -7.38
C GLU A 171 -5.90 -12.20 -8.66
N ARG A 172 -5.99 -11.21 -9.53
CA ARG A 172 -5.19 -11.13 -10.77
C ARG A 172 -3.75 -10.65 -10.55
N VAL A 173 -3.45 -10.04 -9.40
CA VAL A 173 -2.15 -9.40 -9.16
C VAL A 173 -1.52 -9.78 -7.82
N ILE A 174 -2.28 -10.32 -6.89
CA ILE A 174 -1.76 -10.78 -5.61
C ILE A 174 -1.37 -12.26 -5.76
N ASP A 175 -0.11 -12.52 -5.50
CA ASP A 175 0.53 -13.84 -5.53
C ASP A 175 1.28 -14.12 -4.21
N SER A 176 2.14 -15.12 -4.20
CA SER A 176 2.91 -15.53 -3.03
C SER A 176 3.89 -14.47 -2.50
N ASP A 177 4.22 -13.45 -3.32
CA ASP A 177 5.11 -12.37 -2.92
C ASP A 177 4.39 -11.29 -2.07
N TRP A 178 3.11 -11.46 -1.80
CA TRP A 178 2.30 -10.53 -1.01
C TRP A 178 2.05 -11.06 0.40
N HIS A 179 2.24 -10.18 1.38
CA HIS A 179 1.77 -10.42 2.74
C HIS A 179 0.31 -9.97 2.87
N ILE A 180 -0.59 -10.92 3.10
CA ILE A 180 -2.01 -10.63 3.33
C ILE A 180 -2.23 -10.52 4.84
N ILE A 181 -2.56 -9.33 5.31
CA ILE A 181 -2.76 -9.07 6.73
C ILE A 181 -4.25 -8.83 7.01
N ASP A 182 -4.79 -9.54 8.00
CA ASP A 182 -6.13 -9.27 8.52
C ASP A 182 -6.16 -7.91 9.24
N TYR A 183 -7.04 -7.04 8.76
CA TYR A 183 -7.24 -5.69 9.29
C TYR A 183 -8.64 -5.47 9.85
N ASN A 184 -9.43 -6.53 10.09
CA ASN A 184 -10.71 -6.41 10.76
C ASN A 184 -10.52 -5.83 12.17
N ASP A 185 -9.54 -6.31 12.93
CA ASP A 185 -8.98 -5.56 14.06
C ASP A 185 -7.77 -4.73 13.59
N LYS A 186 -7.96 -3.42 13.56
CA LYS A 186 -6.93 -2.50 13.08
C LYS A 186 -5.65 -2.48 13.94
N ARG A 187 -5.77 -2.64 15.27
CA ARG A 187 -4.60 -2.62 16.17
C ARG A 187 -3.77 -3.88 15.96
N GLN A 188 -4.43 -5.02 15.91
CA GLN A 188 -3.78 -6.28 15.61
C GLN A 188 -3.16 -6.27 14.21
N GLY A 189 -3.88 -5.76 13.20
CA GLY A 189 -3.37 -5.65 11.84
C GLY A 189 -2.11 -4.79 11.73
N ILE A 190 -2.05 -3.64 12.43
CA ILE A 190 -0.83 -2.80 12.47
C ILE A 190 0.33 -3.57 13.10
N TYR A 191 0.09 -4.26 14.21
CA TYR A 191 1.12 -5.06 14.88
C TYR A 191 1.65 -6.16 13.94
N SER A 192 0.75 -6.96 13.36
CA SER A 192 1.11 -8.07 12.47
C SER A 192 1.86 -7.59 11.22
N LEU A 193 1.45 -6.45 10.64
CA LEU A 193 2.15 -5.85 9.51
C LEU A 193 3.57 -5.45 9.90
N LEU A 194 3.74 -4.81 11.03
CA LEU A 194 5.03 -4.31 11.48
C LEU A 194 5.97 -5.46 11.86
N GLU A 195 5.48 -6.49 12.53
CA GLU A 195 6.21 -7.73 12.83
C GLU A 195 6.67 -8.42 11.53
N THR A 196 5.77 -8.56 10.55
CA THR A 196 6.09 -9.13 9.24
C THR A 196 7.12 -8.29 8.49
N LEU A 197 6.97 -6.96 8.51
CA LEU A 197 7.92 -6.04 7.89
C LEU A 197 9.32 -6.20 8.50
N ASN A 198 9.43 -6.20 9.82
CA ASN A 198 10.71 -6.37 10.52
C ASN A 198 11.36 -7.70 10.17
N THR A 199 10.61 -8.80 10.22
CA THR A 199 11.11 -10.14 9.86
C THR A 199 11.57 -10.20 8.41
N THR A 200 10.82 -9.58 7.50
CA THR A 200 11.20 -9.52 6.09
C THR A 200 12.50 -8.71 5.90
N LEU A 201 12.62 -7.56 6.56
CA LEU A 201 13.80 -6.70 6.47
C LEU A 201 15.05 -7.37 7.05
N GLU A 202 14.92 -8.16 8.12
CA GLU A 202 16.04 -8.91 8.71
C GLU A 202 16.58 -9.98 7.74
N ASN A 203 15.74 -10.52 6.88
CA ASN A 203 16.07 -11.57 5.91
C ASN A 203 16.47 -11.02 4.53
N LEU A 204 16.47 -9.69 4.32
CA LEU A 204 16.99 -9.11 3.09
C LEU A 204 18.52 -9.19 3.06
N GLU A 205 19.05 -9.68 1.94
CA GLU A 205 20.48 -9.68 1.63
C GLU A 205 20.97 -8.35 1.04
#